data_bf49e97456a5b9ec1a7fac2400ce024b
#
_entry.id   bf49e97456a5b9ec1a7fac2400ce024b
#
_cell.length_a   1.000
_cell.length_b   1.000
_cell.length_c   1.000
_cell.angle_alpha   90.00
_cell.angle_beta   90.00
_cell.angle_gamma   90.00
#
_symmetry.space_group_name_H-M   'P 1'
#
loop_
_entity.id
_entity.type
_entity.pdbx_description
1 polymer ?
#
loop_
_entity_poly.entity_id
_entity_poly.type
_entity_poly.pdbx_seq_one_letter_code
_entity_poly.pdbx_strand_id
1 'polypeptide(L)'
;MKYFSLIALGFCLFVSCNNGSGNNNDTGDSAGIVPKTTATDTTTSARTMNTPEQIMAKTQVPVLCYHRIADGRKDEYTVSPAAFEAQMKILKDSGYTSISPDQLYNYLAYNESIPEKPVLITFDDSRVEHSAIAAPVMEKYGHRGTFFIMTITYNKKNYMTKDQIADLAKRGHTVGLHSWDHHMVTKYNDSDWVKQVADPQKGLQEITGKPVEYWAYPYGINDHKAAVELAKYMKLSFILSTKRDSTMPLQMVRRMIVPYGWTPQGMLKAMHSTFKSS
;
A
#
# COMPACT_ATOMS: atom_id res chain seq x y z
N MET A 1 -28.43 -12.98 -47.32
CA MET A 1 -27.55 -12.22 -48.19
C MET A 1 -26.29 -11.95 -47.39
N LYS A 2 -25.34 -12.72 -47.52
CA LYS A 2 -24.04 -12.85 -48.16
C LYS A 2 -23.37 -11.47 -48.42
N TYR A 3 -22.28 -11.16 -47.71
CA TYR A 3 -21.02 -10.76 -48.34
C TYR A 3 -19.84 -11.08 -47.39
N PHE A 4 -18.99 -11.93 -47.90
CA PHE A 4 -17.60 -12.23 -47.50
C PHE A 4 -16.69 -11.12 -48.04
N SER A 5 -15.66 -10.76 -47.30
CA SER A 5 -14.43 -10.22 -47.90
C SER A 5 -13.22 -10.65 -47.05
N LEU A 6 -12.43 -11.52 -47.68
CA LEU A 6 -11.03 -11.84 -47.37
C LEU A 6 -10.11 -10.81 -48.06
N ILE A 7 -9.01 -10.42 -47.39
CA ILE A 7 -7.71 -10.00 -48.00
C ILE A 7 -6.72 -10.10 -46.83
N ALA A 8 -5.78 -10.95 -46.81
CA ALA A 8 -4.60 -11.38 -47.56
C ALA A 8 -3.30 -11.00 -46.82
N LEU A 9 -2.51 -12.04 -46.55
CA LEU A 9 -1.15 -12.09 -46.00
C LEU A 9 -0.16 -11.14 -46.71
N GLY A 10 0.78 -10.59 -45.90
CA GLY A 10 2.03 -10.03 -46.41
C GLY A 10 3.20 -10.52 -45.59
N PHE A 11 3.88 -11.55 -46.07
CA PHE A 11 5.12 -12.11 -45.60
C PHE A 11 6.28 -11.35 -46.27
N CYS A 12 7.19 -10.75 -45.51
CA CYS A 12 8.49 -10.29 -46.00
C CYS A 12 9.61 -10.93 -45.23
N LEU A 13 10.21 -11.92 -45.89
CA LEU A 13 11.51 -12.49 -45.57
C LEU A 13 12.61 -11.58 -46.15
N PHE A 14 13.60 -11.21 -45.37
CA PHE A 14 14.90 -10.79 -45.89
C PHE A 14 15.97 -11.76 -45.42
N VAL A 15 16.46 -12.50 -46.39
CA VAL A 15 17.71 -13.25 -46.35
C VAL A 15 18.81 -12.33 -46.86
N SER A 16 19.94 -12.27 -46.19
CA SER A 16 21.19 -11.77 -46.78
C SER A 16 22.35 -12.65 -46.35
N CYS A 17 22.96 -13.24 -47.35
CA CYS A 17 24.24 -14.01 -47.31
C CYS A 17 25.40 -13.01 -47.46
N ASN A 18 26.42 -13.13 -46.77
CA ASN A 18 27.70 -13.79 -46.69
C ASN A 18 28.75 -13.52 -47.83
N ASN A 19 29.95 -13.53 -47.30
CA ASN A 19 31.26 -13.78 -47.92
C ASN A 19 32.13 -12.58 -48.35
N GLY A 20 33.36 -12.64 -47.82
CA GLY A 20 34.52 -11.92 -48.36
C GLY A 20 35.76 -12.12 -47.50
N SER A 21 36.50 -13.15 -47.81
CA SER A 21 37.84 -13.48 -47.26
C SER A 21 38.88 -12.52 -47.81
N GLY A 22 39.87 -12.16 -47.00
CA GLY A 22 41.07 -11.41 -47.45
C GLY A 22 42.12 -11.29 -46.34
N ASN A 23 43.13 -12.16 -46.41
CA ASN A 23 44.41 -12.04 -45.70
C ASN A 23 45.17 -10.81 -46.10
N ASN A 24 45.81 -10.12 -45.14
CA ASN A 24 47.25 -9.76 -45.27
C ASN A 24 47.81 -9.26 -43.91
N ASN A 25 48.99 -9.77 -43.63
CA ASN A 25 49.87 -9.41 -42.52
C ASN A 25 50.30 -7.93 -42.60
N ASP A 26 50.33 -7.22 -41.48
CA ASP A 26 51.44 -6.34 -41.21
C ASP A 26 51.64 -6.12 -39.70
N THR A 27 52.89 -6.07 -39.29
CA THR A 27 53.44 -5.95 -37.94
C THR A 27 53.38 -4.54 -37.49
N GLY A 28 52.80 -4.29 -36.32
CA GLY A 28 52.83 -2.96 -35.65
C GLY A 28 52.51 -3.08 -34.18
N ASP A 29 53.57 -3.04 -33.41
CA ASP A 29 53.62 -3.01 -31.94
C ASP A 29 52.89 -1.73 -31.45
N SER A 30 51.85 -1.89 -30.66
CA SER A 30 51.23 -0.81 -29.91
C SER A 30 50.56 -1.36 -28.67
N ALA A 31 51.16 -1.01 -27.54
CA ALA A 31 50.68 -1.31 -26.19
C ALA A 31 49.20 -0.89 -25.99
N GLY A 32 48.28 -1.81 -26.08
CA GLY A 32 46.88 -1.59 -25.77
C GLY A 32 46.65 -1.53 -24.26
N ILE A 33 46.30 -0.36 -23.78
CA ILE A 33 45.76 -0.14 -22.43
C ILE A 33 44.45 -0.91 -22.30
N VAL A 34 44.46 -2.03 -21.59
CA VAL A 34 43.26 -2.74 -21.19
C VAL A 34 42.54 -1.89 -20.13
N PRO A 35 41.30 -1.45 -20.31
CA PRO A 35 40.56 -0.79 -19.24
C PRO A 35 40.31 -1.82 -18.16
N LYS A 36 40.88 -1.62 -16.98
CA LYS A 36 40.61 -2.37 -15.78
C LYS A 36 39.17 -2.10 -15.39
N THR A 37 38.28 -3.02 -15.74
CA THR A 37 36.89 -3.02 -15.26
C THR A 37 36.95 -3.20 -13.75
N THR A 38 36.84 -2.13 -13.01
CA THR A 38 36.57 -2.16 -11.57
C THR A 38 35.19 -2.74 -11.40
N ALA A 39 35.11 -4.02 -11.07
CA ALA A 39 33.91 -4.61 -10.53
C ALA A 39 33.56 -3.83 -9.25
N THR A 40 32.53 -3.04 -9.33
CA THR A 40 31.93 -2.42 -8.14
C THR A 40 31.29 -3.56 -7.35
N ASP A 41 32.00 -4.01 -6.33
CA ASP A 41 31.51 -4.99 -5.36
C ASP A 41 30.40 -4.31 -4.56
N THR A 42 29.17 -4.42 -5.03
CA THR A 42 27.97 -4.03 -4.30
C THR A 42 27.71 -5.11 -3.24
N THR A 43 28.54 -5.13 -2.22
CA THR A 43 28.19 -5.77 -0.95
C THR A 43 26.95 -5.06 -0.42
N THR A 44 25.79 -5.62 -0.68
CA THR A 44 24.53 -5.21 -0.05
C THR A 44 24.66 -5.59 1.44
N SER A 45 25.21 -4.68 2.24
CA SER A 45 25.20 -4.81 3.69
C SER A 45 23.77 -5.07 4.11
N ALA A 46 23.52 -6.21 4.76
CA ALA A 46 22.20 -6.55 5.28
C ALA A 46 21.74 -5.42 6.21
N ARG A 47 20.65 -4.74 5.83
CA ARG A 47 20.10 -3.61 6.61
C ARG A 47 19.63 -4.13 7.96
N THR A 48 20.17 -3.61 9.05
CA THR A 48 19.74 -3.97 10.41
C THR A 48 18.42 -3.30 10.73
N MET A 49 17.45 -4.09 11.14
CA MET A 49 16.13 -3.59 11.55
C MET A 49 16.24 -2.94 12.94
N ASN A 50 15.53 -1.83 13.12
CA ASN A 50 15.41 -1.16 14.42
C ASN A 50 14.72 -2.05 15.46
N THR A 51 15.16 -1.95 16.71
CA THR A 51 14.48 -2.60 17.85
C THR A 51 13.14 -1.93 18.16
N PRO A 52 12.24 -2.58 18.89
CA PRO A 52 11.00 -1.95 19.35
C PRO A 52 11.21 -0.60 20.06
N GLU A 53 12.23 -0.48 20.90
CA GLU A 53 12.59 0.75 21.60
C GLU A 53 13.00 1.87 20.63
N GLN A 54 13.82 1.53 19.64
CA GLN A 54 14.22 2.48 18.59
C GLN A 54 13.01 2.94 17.76
N ILE A 55 12.09 2.04 17.46
CA ILE A 55 10.83 2.36 16.75
C ILE A 55 9.97 3.28 17.62
N MET A 56 9.85 2.97 18.93
CA MET A 56 9.06 3.77 19.86
C MET A 56 9.62 5.18 20.06
N ALA A 57 10.92 5.37 19.94
CA ALA A 57 11.58 6.68 20.05
C ALA A 57 11.33 7.59 18.83
N LYS A 58 10.81 7.05 17.71
CA LYS A 58 10.55 7.84 16.49
C LYS A 58 9.31 8.71 16.63
N THR A 59 9.35 9.86 15.93
CA THR A 59 8.15 10.69 15.74
C THR A 59 7.03 9.88 15.09
N GLN A 60 5.83 9.99 15.65
CA GLN A 60 4.69 9.25 15.14
C GLN A 60 4.17 9.88 13.83
N VAL A 61 3.87 9.03 12.87
CA VAL A 61 3.14 9.41 11.66
C VAL A 61 1.64 9.32 11.96
N PRO A 62 0.85 10.38 11.72
CA PRO A 62 -0.60 10.28 11.79
C PRO A 62 -1.14 9.26 10.78
N VAL A 63 -1.96 8.32 11.27
CA VAL A 63 -2.64 7.33 10.44
C VAL A 63 -4.14 7.49 10.60
N LEU A 64 -4.79 7.97 9.54
CA LEU A 64 -6.24 8.20 9.48
C LEU A 64 -6.96 6.95 9.01
N CYS A 65 -8.06 6.60 9.68
CA CYS A 65 -8.91 5.47 9.33
C CYS A 65 -10.30 5.95 8.93
N TYR A 66 -10.65 5.75 7.68
CA TYR A 66 -11.98 5.97 7.11
C TYR A 66 -12.65 4.63 6.84
N HIS A 67 -13.99 4.60 6.90
CA HIS A 67 -14.78 3.44 6.55
C HIS A 67 -15.77 3.76 5.42
N ARG A 68 -16.73 4.65 5.65
CA ARG A 68 -17.75 4.99 4.66
C ARG A 68 -17.64 6.46 4.21
N ILE A 69 -17.77 6.65 2.91
CA ILE A 69 -17.87 8.02 2.33
C ILE A 69 -19.25 8.14 1.70
N ALA A 70 -20.23 8.57 2.51
CA ALA A 70 -21.64 8.61 2.09
C ALA A 70 -22.42 9.70 2.84
N ASP A 71 -23.51 10.17 2.22
CA ASP A 71 -24.47 11.06 2.87
C ASP A 71 -25.54 10.29 3.65
N GLY A 72 -26.27 11.00 4.50
CA GLY A 72 -27.47 10.51 5.18
C GLY A 72 -27.25 9.68 6.45
N ARG A 73 -25.98 9.40 6.83
CA ARG A 73 -25.64 8.68 8.06
C ARG A 73 -24.82 9.58 8.99
N LYS A 74 -25.12 9.49 10.29
CA LYS A 74 -24.46 10.28 11.34
C LYS A 74 -23.92 9.32 12.40
N ASP A 75 -22.90 8.56 12.05
CA ASP A 75 -22.24 7.59 12.91
C ASP A 75 -20.71 7.76 12.88
N GLU A 76 -20.01 7.07 13.76
CA GLU A 76 -18.55 7.18 13.90
C GLU A 76 -17.77 6.60 12.71
N TYR A 77 -18.44 5.92 11.77
CA TYR A 77 -17.80 5.26 10.63
C TYR A 77 -18.11 5.95 9.30
N THR A 78 -18.90 7.02 9.31
CA THR A 78 -19.35 7.67 8.07
C THR A 78 -18.91 9.13 7.99
N VAL A 79 -18.30 9.49 6.87
CA VAL A 79 -17.96 10.88 6.51
C VAL A 79 -18.67 11.22 5.21
N SER A 80 -19.31 12.41 5.12
CA SER A 80 -19.94 12.81 3.85
C SER A 80 -18.88 13.09 2.77
N PRO A 81 -19.19 12.91 1.47
CA PRO A 81 -18.26 13.22 0.38
C PRO A 81 -17.71 14.64 0.46
N ALA A 82 -18.56 15.62 0.76
CA ALA A 82 -18.14 17.03 0.89
C ALA A 82 -17.18 17.25 2.07
N ALA A 83 -17.43 16.62 3.23
CA ALA A 83 -16.54 16.70 4.38
C ALA A 83 -15.19 15.99 4.07
N PHE A 84 -15.22 14.83 3.43
CA PHE A 84 -14.01 14.12 3.02
C PHE A 84 -13.16 14.96 2.07
N GLU A 85 -13.77 15.58 1.05
CA GLU A 85 -13.05 16.45 0.13
C GLU A 85 -12.41 17.64 0.85
N ALA A 86 -13.16 18.30 1.76
CA ALA A 86 -12.63 19.40 2.56
C ALA A 86 -11.47 18.95 3.49
N GLN A 87 -11.52 17.73 4.01
CA GLN A 87 -10.44 17.13 4.80
C GLN A 87 -9.19 16.85 3.96
N MET A 88 -9.33 16.32 2.74
CA MET A 88 -8.19 16.13 1.82
C MET A 88 -7.57 17.47 1.41
N LYS A 89 -8.42 18.47 1.14
CA LYS A 89 -7.97 19.82 0.82
C LYS A 89 -7.15 20.44 1.96
N ILE A 90 -7.63 20.38 3.20
CA ILE A 90 -6.91 20.99 4.33
C ILE A 90 -5.60 20.28 4.63
N LEU A 91 -5.49 18.95 4.43
CA LEU A 91 -4.22 18.24 4.51
C LEU A 91 -3.21 18.83 3.52
N LYS A 92 -3.61 18.98 2.26
CA LYS A 92 -2.77 19.60 1.21
C LYS A 92 -2.37 21.02 1.56
N ASP A 93 -3.33 21.88 1.91
CA ASP A 93 -3.11 23.28 2.24
C ASP A 93 -2.20 23.46 3.48
N SER A 94 -2.23 22.51 4.41
CA SER A 94 -1.38 22.49 5.62
C SER A 94 0.00 21.86 5.38
N GLY A 95 0.33 21.47 4.13
CA GLY A 95 1.61 20.91 3.74
C GLY A 95 1.79 19.42 4.08
N TYR A 96 0.71 18.71 4.40
CA TYR A 96 0.80 17.25 4.60
C TYR A 96 1.01 16.52 3.26
N THR A 97 1.90 15.55 3.29
CA THR A 97 2.16 14.61 2.19
C THR A 97 1.74 13.22 2.59
N SER A 98 0.85 12.61 1.79
CA SER A 98 0.50 11.21 2.04
C SER A 98 1.67 10.31 1.72
N ILE A 99 1.93 9.33 2.60
CA ILE A 99 2.95 8.30 2.42
C ILE A 99 2.31 6.92 2.27
N SER A 100 3.04 5.98 1.67
CA SER A 100 2.63 4.58 1.59
C SER A 100 2.98 3.82 2.88
N PRO A 101 2.35 2.66 3.13
CA PRO A 101 2.79 1.77 4.20
C PRO A 101 4.25 1.28 4.04
N ASP A 102 4.76 1.14 2.80
CA ASP A 102 6.18 0.84 2.57
C ASP A 102 7.11 1.93 3.10
N GLN A 103 6.76 3.21 2.83
CA GLN A 103 7.53 4.33 3.36
C GLN A 103 7.46 4.38 4.89
N LEU A 104 6.28 4.11 5.47
CA LEU A 104 6.13 4.03 6.92
C LEU A 104 6.97 2.88 7.51
N TYR A 105 6.90 1.68 6.90
CA TYR A 105 7.69 0.53 7.31
C TYR A 105 9.20 0.83 7.28
N ASN A 106 9.68 1.36 6.18
CA ASN A 106 11.09 1.67 6.00
C ASN A 106 11.57 2.78 6.96
N TYR A 107 10.73 3.77 7.23
CA TYR A 107 11.00 4.77 8.27
C TYR A 107 11.12 4.14 9.66
N LEU A 108 10.16 3.29 10.02
CA LEU A 108 10.14 2.66 11.34
C LEU A 108 11.25 1.61 11.49
N ALA A 109 11.41 0.74 10.50
CA ALA A 109 12.31 -0.41 10.58
C ALA A 109 13.77 -0.07 10.24
N TYR A 110 14.03 0.89 9.35
CA TYR A 110 15.35 1.10 8.76
C TYR A 110 15.85 2.55 8.73
N ASN A 111 15.17 3.45 9.42
CA ASN A 111 15.54 4.88 9.48
C ASN A 111 15.51 5.61 8.12
N GLU A 112 14.76 5.13 7.13
CA GLU A 112 14.58 5.89 5.90
C GLU A 112 13.86 7.22 6.16
N SER A 113 14.21 8.23 5.39
CA SER A 113 13.57 9.54 5.48
C SER A 113 12.15 9.51 4.91
N ILE A 114 11.27 10.29 5.51
CA ILE A 114 9.92 10.57 5.04
C ILE A 114 9.71 12.08 4.95
N PRO A 115 8.66 12.56 4.25
CA PRO A 115 8.33 13.98 4.22
C PRO A 115 8.21 14.60 5.62
N GLU A 116 8.42 15.91 5.74
CA GLU A 116 8.38 16.63 7.03
C GLU A 116 7.01 16.51 7.73
N LYS A 117 5.92 16.58 6.97
CA LYS A 117 4.54 16.41 7.46
C LYS A 117 3.89 15.19 6.81
N PRO A 118 4.25 13.97 7.24
CA PRO A 118 3.71 12.76 6.65
C PRO A 118 2.31 12.47 7.20
N VAL A 119 1.47 11.84 6.40
CA VAL A 119 0.18 11.27 6.82
C VAL A 119 -0.08 9.98 6.07
N LEU A 120 -0.57 8.95 6.74
CA LEU A 120 -1.07 7.74 6.10
C LEU A 120 -2.60 7.76 6.13
N ILE A 121 -3.24 7.63 4.96
CA ILE A 121 -4.70 7.67 4.81
C ILE A 121 -5.17 6.25 4.50
N THR A 122 -6.01 5.68 5.36
CA THR A 122 -6.44 4.28 5.24
C THR A 122 -7.95 4.15 5.19
N PHE A 123 -8.42 3.10 4.50
CA PHE A 123 -9.83 2.77 4.31
C PHE A 123 -10.07 1.30 4.61
N ASP A 124 -11.07 0.99 5.43
CA ASP A 124 -11.45 -0.37 5.76
C ASP A 124 -12.76 -0.77 5.05
N ASP A 125 -13.12 -2.06 5.07
CA ASP A 125 -14.41 -2.63 4.62
C ASP A 125 -14.67 -2.70 3.12
N SER A 126 -13.73 -2.43 2.24
CA SER A 126 -13.87 -2.68 0.78
C SER A 126 -15.05 -1.97 0.09
N ARG A 127 -15.57 -0.85 0.62
CA ARG A 127 -16.77 -0.18 0.09
C ARG A 127 -16.55 0.36 -1.32
N VAL A 128 -17.61 0.31 -2.17
CA VAL A 128 -17.53 0.78 -3.56
C VAL A 128 -17.19 2.28 -3.63
N GLU A 129 -17.63 3.08 -2.68
CA GLU A 129 -17.33 4.51 -2.57
C GLU A 129 -15.84 4.80 -2.39
N HIS A 130 -15.02 3.83 -1.96
CA HIS A 130 -13.57 3.98 -1.88
C HIS A 130 -12.93 4.17 -3.26
N SER A 131 -13.35 3.39 -4.25
CA SER A 131 -12.90 3.55 -5.63
C SER A 131 -13.63 4.69 -6.36
N ALA A 132 -14.94 4.83 -6.12
CA ALA A 132 -15.78 5.77 -6.87
C ALA A 132 -15.66 7.23 -6.40
N ILE A 133 -15.35 7.46 -5.12
CA ILE A 133 -15.33 8.79 -4.49
C ILE A 133 -13.97 9.08 -3.85
N ALA A 134 -13.54 8.23 -2.91
CA ALA A 134 -12.37 8.53 -2.08
C ALA A 134 -11.08 8.64 -2.89
N ALA A 135 -10.78 7.68 -3.75
CA ALA A 135 -9.56 7.68 -4.54
C ALA A 135 -9.48 8.89 -5.50
N PRO A 136 -10.50 9.23 -6.31
CA PRO A 136 -10.48 10.43 -7.16
C PRO A 136 -10.30 11.73 -6.36
N VAL A 137 -10.97 11.87 -5.21
CA VAL A 137 -10.84 13.05 -4.36
C VAL A 137 -9.43 13.17 -3.79
N MET A 138 -8.85 12.08 -3.27
CA MET A 138 -7.45 12.08 -2.80
C MET A 138 -6.48 12.51 -3.91
N GLU A 139 -6.62 11.93 -5.11
CA GLU A 139 -5.77 12.22 -6.27
C GLU A 139 -5.84 13.67 -6.69
N LYS A 140 -7.03 14.28 -6.66
CA LYS A 140 -7.23 15.71 -6.92
C LYS A 140 -6.33 16.59 -6.06
N TYR A 141 -6.06 16.19 -4.83
CA TYR A 141 -5.20 16.92 -3.89
C TYR A 141 -3.78 16.35 -3.78
N GLY A 142 -3.40 15.40 -4.64
CA GLY A 142 -2.07 14.82 -4.70
C GLY A 142 -1.80 13.78 -3.63
N HIS A 143 -2.85 13.24 -3.00
CA HIS A 143 -2.74 12.19 -2.00
C HIS A 143 -2.94 10.79 -2.59
N ARG A 144 -2.39 9.79 -1.89
CA ARG A 144 -2.65 8.37 -2.12
C ARG A 144 -3.09 7.73 -0.81
N GLY A 145 -3.90 6.66 -0.91
CA GLY A 145 -4.43 5.95 0.25
C GLY A 145 -4.07 4.47 0.25
N THR A 146 -4.35 3.83 1.37
CA THR A 146 -4.25 2.38 1.56
C THR A 146 -5.65 1.82 1.79
N PHE A 147 -6.03 0.82 1.01
CA PHE A 147 -7.35 0.21 1.05
C PHE A 147 -7.24 -1.22 1.58
N PHE A 148 -7.82 -1.48 2.75
CA PHE A 148 -7.84 -2.79 3.38
C PHE A 148 -9.08 -3.57 2.97
N ILE A 149 -8.87 -4.70 2.30
CA ILE A 149 -9.89 -5.43 1.55
C ILE A 149 -10.33 -6.69 2.30
N MET A 150 -11.64 -6.82 2.51
CA MET A 150 -12.29 -8.08 2.87
C MET A 150 -12.58 -8.87 1.59
N THR A 151 -11.93 -10.01 1.41
CA THR A 151 -12.00 -10.69 0.11
C THR A 151 -13.32 -11.40 -0.18
N ILE A 152 -14.11 -11.71 0.84
CA ILE A 152 -15.49 -12.23 0.68
C ILE A 152 -16.42 -11.24 -0.04
N THR A 153 -16.07 -9.95 -0.08
CA THR A 153 -16.95 -8.89 -0.59
C THR A 153 -16.81 -8.66 -2.09
N TYR A 154 -15.86 -9.29 -2.76
CA TYR A 154 -15.64 -9.10 -4.19
C TYR A 154 -16.92 -9.16 -5.01
N ASN A 155 -17.13 -8.15 -5.85
CA ASN A 155 -18.24 -8.03 -6.78
C ASN A 155 -19.64 -8.07 -6.11
N LYS A 156 -19.74 -7.98 -4.79
CA LYS A 156 -21.03 -7.87 -4.10
C LYS A 156 -21.57 -6.44 -4.21
N LYS A 157 -22.88 -6.31 -4.14
CA LYS A 157 -23.55 -4.99 -4.13
C LYS A 157 -22.97 -4.10 -3.02
N ASN A 158 -22.66 -2.85 -3.33
CA ASN A 158 -22.05 -1.82 -2.46
C ASN A 158 -20.59 -2.09 -2.04
N TYR A 159 -19.92 -3.03 -2.68
CA TYR A 159 -18.50 -3.32 -2.48
C TYR A 159 -17.74 -3.22 -3.80
N MET A 160 -16.43 -3.03 -3.71
CA MET A 160 -15.58 -2.95 -4.89
C MET A 160 -15.53 -4.27 -5.66
N THR A 161 -15.46 -4.16 -6.99
CA THR A 161 -15.13 -5.27 -7.87
C THR A 161 -13.63 -5.56 -7.85
N LYS A 162 -13.24 -6.75 -8.32
CA LYS A 162 -11.80 -7.08 -8.51
C LYS A 162 -11.11 -6.08 -9.43
N ASP A 163 -11.78 -5.63 -10.49
CA ASP A 163 -11.24 -4.65 -11.44
C ASP A 163 -11.02 -3.28 -10.79
N GLN A 164 -11.93 -2.83 -9.92
CA GLN A 164 -11.76 -1.60 -9.14
C GLN A 164 -10.58 -1.69 -8.18
N ILE A 165 -10.37 -2.85 -7.54
CA ILE A 165 -9.23 -3.09 -6.66
C ILE A 165 -7.92 -3.08 -7.46
N ALA A 166 -7.87 -3.74 -8.61
CA ALA A 166 -6.72 -3.71 -9.51
C ALA A 166 -6.41 -2.29 -10.02
N ASP A 167 -7.45 -1.51 -10.36
CA ASP A 167 -7.32 -0.13 -10.80
C ASP A 167 -6.73 0.77 -9.70
N LEU A 168 -7.16 0.63 -8.45
CA LEU A 168 -6.56 1.35 -7.31
C LEU A 168 -5.05 1.09 -7.22
N ALA A 169 -4.63 -0.18 -7.31
CA ALA A 169 -3.20 -0.54 -7.28
C ALA A 169 -2.42 0.02 -8.46
N LYS A 170 -3.01 0.04 -9.67
CA LYS A 170 -2.44 0.62 -10.90
C LYS A 170 -2.27 2.14 -10.78
N ARG A 171 -3.21 2.83 -10.12
CA ARG A 171 -3.19 4.29 -9.89
C ARG A 171 -2.25 4.71 -8.76
N GLY A 172 -1.50 3.77 -8.16
CA GLY A 172 -0.48 4.06 -7.15
C GLY A 172 -1.01 4.09 -5.71
N HIS A 173 -2.23 3.63 -5.47
CA HIS A 173 -2.70 3.35 -4.12
C HIS A 173 -2.16 2.01 -3.64
N THR A 174 -2.11 1.82 -2.31
CA THR A 174 -1.76 0.54 -1.71
C THR A 174 -3.02 -0.27 -1.42
N VAL A 175 -2.98 -1.56 -1.75
CA VAL A 175 -3.99 -2.53 -1.36
C VAL A 175 -3.43 -3.37 -0.22
N GLY A 176 -4.15 -3.44 0.88
CA GLY A 176 -3.87 -4.28 2.04
C GLY A 176 -5.00 -5.27 2.30
N LEU A 177 -4.84 -6.12 3.28
CA LEU A 177 -5.79 -7.17 3.63
C LEU A 177 -6.56 -6.81 4.91
N HIS A 178 -7.88 -7.08 4.92
CA HIS A 178 -8.78 -6.93 6.07
C HIS A 178 -9.54 -8.24 6.38
N SER A 179 -8.82 -9.35 6.38
CA SER A 179 -9.30 -10.73 6.45
C SER A 179 -10.15 -11.18 5.25
N TRP A 180 -10.61 -12.43 5.29
CA TRP A 180 -11.57 -12.93 4.33
C TRP A 180 -12.96 -12.33 4.56
N ASP A 181 -13.53 -12.45 5.79
CA ASP A 181 -14.92 -12.14 6.10
C ASP A 181 -15.13 -11.24 7.32
N HIS A 182 -14.11 -10.50 7.73
CA HIS A 182 -14.10 -9.62 8.92
C HIS A 182 -14.14 -10.41 10.24
N HIS A 183 -13.68 -11.66 10.24
CA HIS A 183 -13.62 -12.45 11.48
C HIS A 183 -12.58 -11.89 12.46
N MET A 184 -12.93 -11.85 13.74
CA MET A 184 -12.10 -11.28 14.79
C MET A 184 -10.86 -12.16 15.03
N VAL A 185 -9.65 -11.62 14.86
CA VAL A 185 -8.40 -12.36 14.89
C VAL A 185 -8.12 -13.07 16.21
N THR A 186 -8.60 -12.53 17.33
CA THR A 186 -8.46 -13.13 18.67
C THR A 186 -9.29 -14.41 18.85
N LYS A 187 -10.10 -14.77 17.84
CA LYS A 187 -10.90 -16.00 17.82
C LYS A 187 -10.40 -17.02 16.79
N TYR A 188 -9.26 -16.75 16.13
CA TYR A 188 -8.71 -17.65 15.14
C TYR A 188 -8.16 -18.91 15.79
N ASN A 189 -8.48 -20.06 15.17
CA ASN A 189 -7.76 -21.31 15.34
C ASN A 189 -6.70 -21.47 14.22
N ASP A 190 -5.92 -22.55 14.24
CA ASP A 190 -4.81 -22.74 13.31
C ASP A 190 -5.25 -22.76 11.83
N SER A 191 -6.45 -23.30 11.52
CA SER A 191 -6.97 -23.32 10.16
C SER A 191 -7.46 -21.96 9.66
N ASP A 192 -7.81 -21.05 10.57
CA ASP A 192 -8.27 -19.72 10.22
C ASP A 192 -7.15 -18.87 9.61
N TRP A 193 -5.89 -19.10 9.98
CA TRP A 193 -4.77 -18.34 9.40
C TRP A 193 -4.64 -18.54 7.89
N VAL A 194 -4.90 -19.76 7.40
CA VAL A 194 -4.93 -20.03 5.96
C VAL A 194 -6.14 -19.34 5.32
N LYS A 195 -7.33 -19.58 5.86
CA LYS A 195 -8.59 -19.07 5.30
C LYS A 195 -8.73 -17.56 5.36
N GLN A 196 -8.28 -16.94 6.46
CA GLN A 196 -8.49 -15.52 6.73
C GLN A 196 -7.32 -14.64 6.25
N VAL A 197 -6.11 -15.21 6.11
CA VAL A 197 -4.89 -14.46 5.80
C VAL A 197 -4.21 -14.98 4.55
N ALA A 198 -3.69 -16.21 4.53
CA ALA A 198 -2.81 -16.69 3.46
C ALA A 198 -3.50 -16.76 2.09
N ASP A 199 -4.67 -17.41 2.01
CA ASP A 199 -5.42 -17.52 0.75
C ASP A 199 -5.95 -16.16 0.26
N PRO A 200 -6.55 -15.30 1.12
CA PRO A 200 -6.93 -13.94 0.75
C PRO A 200 -5.75 -13.07 0.29
N GLN A 201 -4.61 -13.16 0.95
CA GLN A 201 -3.38 -12.44 0.58
C GLN A 201 -2.95 -12.81 -0.84
N LYS A 202 -2.85 -14.12 -1.12
CA LYS A 202 -2.50 -14.63 -2.45
C LYS A 202 -3.50 -14.15 -3.52
N GLY A 203 -4.80 -14.25 -3.26
CA GLY A 203 -5.83 -13.79 -4.18
C GLY A 203 -5.77 -12.30 -4.48
N LEU A 204 -5.45 -11.46 -3.48
CA LEU A 204 -5.24 -10.02 -3.68
C LEU A 204 -3.97 -9.73 -4.47
N GLN A 205 -2.89 -10.46 -4.24
CA GLN A 205 -1.65 -10.35 -5.02
C GLN A 205 -1.88 -10.68 -6.50
N GLU A 206 -2.67 -11.70 -6.80
CA GLU A 206 -3.07 -12.06 -8.17
C GLU A 206 -3.91 -10.94 -8.84
N ILE A 207 -4.83 -10.31 -8.10
CA ILE A 207 -5.67 -9.22 -8.61
C ILE A 207 -4.84 -7.95 -8.86
N THR A 208 -3.94 -7.60 -7.96
CA THR A 208 -3.21 -6.31 -8.00
C THR A 208 -1.91 -6.38 -8.78
N GLY A 209 -1.35 -7.57 -8.97
CA GLY A 209 -0.01 -7.79 -9.51
C GLY A 209 1.11 -7.24 -8.59
N LYS A 210 0.80 -7.00 -7.30
CA LYS A 210 1.73 -6.42 -6.33
C LYS A 210 1.72 -7.23 -5.03
N PRO A 211 2.81 -7.20 -4.22
CA PRO A 211 2.80 -7.76 -2.87
C PRO A 211 1.71 -7.12 -2.02
N VAL A 212 1.04 -7.94 -1.20
CA VAL A 212 0.06 -7.52 -0.20
C VAL A 212 0.63 -7.84 1.17
N GLU A 213 1.24 -6.86 1.83
CA GLU A 213 2.07 -7.03 3.02
C GLU A 213 1.60 -6.17 4.20
N TYR A 214 0.35 -5.66 4.10
CA TYR A 214 -0.25 -4.75 5.08
C TYR A 214 -1.62 -5.26 5.49
N TRP A 215 -1.87 -5.22 6.79
CA TRP A 215 -3.09 -5.72 7.43
C TRP A 215 -3.78 -4.65 8.25
N ALA A 216 -5.11 -4.59 8.21
CA ALA A 216 -5.89 -3.91 9.23
C ALA A 216 -6.69 -4.95 10.04
N TYR A 217 -6.60 -4.87 11.36
CA TYR A 217 -7.32 -5.77 12.23
C TYR A 217 -8.83 -5.52 12.17
N PRO A 218 -9.66 -6.53 11.86
CA PRO A 218 -11.11 -6.43 12.00
C PRO A 218 -11.49 -5.91 13.39
N TYR A 219 -12.40 -4.93 13.43
CA TYR A 219 -12.80 -4.19 14.65
C TYR A 219 -11.66 -3.41 15.34
N GLY A 220 -10.47 -3.36 14.77
CA GLY A 220 -9.27 -2.82 15.42
C GLY A 220 -8.80 -3.64 16.63
N ILE A 221 -9.32 -4.86 16.82
CA ILE A 221 -9.08 -5.74 17.96
C ILE A 221 -7.96 -6.73 17.63
N ASN A 222 -7.00 -6.86 18.54
CA ASN A 222 -5.86 -7.74 18.45
C ASN A 222 -5.47 -8.29 19.83
N ASP A 223 -4.57 -9.26 19.83
CA ASP A 223 -3.78 -9.68 20.99
C ASP A 223 -2.34 -9.98 20.54
N HIS A 224 -1.46 -10.22 21.49
CA HIS A 224 -0.05 -10.47 21.22
C HIS A 224 0.17 -11.75 20.39
N LYS A 225 -0.62 -12.81 20.64
CA LYS A 225 -0.54 -14.07 19.89
C LYS A 225 -0.84 -13.84 18.40
N ALA A 226 -1.90 -13.10 18.11
CA ALA A 226 -2.28 -12.74 16.76
C ALA A 226 -1.21 -11.87 16.07
N ALA A 227 -0.61 -10.92 16.80
CA ALA A 227 0.44 -10.06 16.26
C ALA A 227 1.71 -10.86 15.89
N VAL A 228 2.11 -11.83 16.72
CA VAL A 228 3.23 -12.75 16.43
C VAL A 228 2.95 -13.59 15.19
N GLU A 229 1.74 -14.09 15.03
CA GLU A 229 1.37 -14.88 13.87
C GLU A 229 1.31 -14.03 12.60
N LEU A 230 0.70 -12.84 12.65
CA LEU A 230 0.64 -11.92 11.50
C LEU A 230 2.01 -11.42 11.04
N ALA A 231 2.99 -11.32 11.92
CA ALA A 231 4.36 -10.95 11.55
C ALA A 231 5.01 -11.93 10.54
N LYS A 232 4.48 -13.15 10.39
CA LYS A 232 4.93 -14.12 9.39
C LYS A 232 4.42 -13.79 7.97
N TYR A 233 3.35 -13.00 7.86
CA TYR A 233 2.66 -12.68 6.61
C TYR A 233 2.78 -11.20 6.24
N MET A 234 2.83 -10.31 7.23
CA MET A 234 2.65 -8.87 7.05
C MET A 234 3.83 -8.06 7.60
N LYS A 235 4.27 -7.05 6.87
CA LYS A 235 5.27 -6.06 7.32
C LYS A 235 4.72 -5.12 8.39
N LEU A 236 3.50 -4.61 8.17
CA LEU A 236 2.78 -3.76 9.12
C LEU A 236 1.36 -4.25 9.31
N SER A 237 0.89 -4.17 10.55
CA SER A 237 -0.52 -4.39 10.91
C SER A 237 -1.05 -3.22 11.72
N PHE A 238 -2.30 -2.81 11.42
CA PHE A 238 -2.90 -1.58 11.91
C PHE A 238 -4.08 -1.86 12.83
N ILE A 239 -4.05 -1.25 14.02
CA ILE A 239 -5.11 -1.36 15.05
C ILE A 239 -5.90 -0.05 15.18
N LEU A 240 -7.03 -0.10 15.89
CA LEU A 240 -7.72 1.06 16.40
C LEU A 240 -7.40 1.20 17.89
N SER A 241 -6.51 2.12 18.25
CA SER A 241 -6.06 2.30 19.62
C SER A 241 -5.68 3.75 19.89
N THR A 242 -5.91 4.19 21.13
CA THR A 242 -5.43 5.50 21.62
C THR A 242 -3.97 5.44 22.10
N LYS A 243 -3.43 4.25 22.35
CA LYS A 243 -2.05 4.05 22.83
C LYS A 243 -1.20 3.33 21.79
N ARG A 244 0.10 3.63 21.80
CA ARG A 244 1.10 2.85 21.04
C ARG A 244 1.39 1.54 21.75
N ASP A 245 1.65 0.50 20.99
CA ASP A 245 2.18 -0.74 21.51
C ASP A 245 3.72 -0.74 21.46
N SER A 246 4.34 -1.03 22.59
CA SER A 246 5.79 -1.03 22.73
C SER A 246 6.43 -2.40 22.52
N THR A 247 5.63 -3.47 22.45
CA THR A 247 6.14 -4.84 22.32
C THR A 247 6.25 -5.28 20.86
N MET A 248 5.24 -4.94 20.06
CA MET A 248 5.18 -5.26 18.64
C MET A 248 4.77 -4.04 17.80
N PRO A 249 5.56 -2.97 17.81
CA PRO A 249 5.17 -1.67 17.25
C PRO A 249 4.92 -1.70 15.73
N LEU A 250 5.47 -2.65 14.99
CA LEU A 250 5.19 -2.84 13.56
C LEU A 250 3.88 -3.61 13.32
N GLN A 251 3.50 -4.48 14.24
CA GLN A 251 2.27 -5.28 14.11
C GLN A 251 1.06 -4.67 14.85
N MET A 252 1.26 -3.53 15.51
CA MET A 252 0.21 -2.82 16.25
C MET A 252 0.29 -1.31 16.01
N VAL A 253 0.41 -0.90 14.75
CA VAL A 253 0.44 0.50 14.37
C VAL A 253 -0.94 1.11 14.61
N ARG A 254 -1.01 2.10 15.52
CA ARG A 254 -2.30 2.72 15.86
C ARG A 254 -2.82 3.64 14.77
N ARG A 255 -4.15 3.68 14.65
CA ARG A 255 -4.89 4.55 13.75
C ARG A 255 -5.91 5.38 14.50
N MET A 256 -6.32 6.49 13.91
CA MET A 256 -7.38 7.35 14.38
C MET A 256 -8.58 7.27 13.43
N ILE A 257 -9.74 6.84 13.92
CA ILE A 257 -10.99 6.91 13.17
C ILE A 257 -11.33 8.38 12.92
N VAL A 258 -11.79 8.68 11.70
CA VAL A 258 -12.36 9.99 11.35
C VAL A 258 -13.88 9.87 11.33
N PRO A 259 -14.57 10.37 12.37
CA PRO A 259 -16.01 10.21 12.50
C PRO A 259 -16.81 11.28 11.76
N TYR A 260 -18.12 11.07 11.71
CA TYR A 260 -19.08 12.10 11.27
C TYR A 260 -18.92 13.40 12.06
N GLY A 261 -19.13 14.52 11.37
CA GLY A 261 -19.24 15.84 11.98
C GLY A 261 -17.90 16.53 12.28
N TRP A 262 -16.78 15.87 12.04
CA TRP A 262 -15.51 16.56 12.16
C TRP A 262 -15.30 17.57 11.04
N THR A 263 -15.11 18.84 11.44
CA THR A 263 -14.63 19.86 10.52
C THR A 263 -13.18 19.55 10.11
N PRO A 264 -12.70 20.07 8.97
CA PRO A 264 -11.31 19.91 8.58
C PRO A 264 -10.30 20.35 9.67
N GLN A 265 -10.55 21.48 10.32
CA GLN A 265 -9.73 22.00 11.42
C GLN A 265 -9.81 21.11 12.67
N GLY A 266 -11.00 20.57 12.97
CA GLY A 266 -11.21 19.60 14.04
C GLY A 266 -10.41 18.34 13.83
N MET A 267 -10.36 17.82 12.60
CA MET A 267 -9.53 16.67 12.23
C MET A 267 -8.04 16.97 12.45
N LEU A 268 -7.52 18.09 11.97
CA LEU A 268 -6.10 18.46 12.20
C LEU A 268 -5.77 18.58 13.69
N LYS A 269 -6.65 19.21 14.47
CA LYS A 269 -6.48 19.31 15.92
C LYS A 269 -6.42 17.92 16.59
N ALA A 270 -7.32 17.03 16.18
CA ALA A 270 -7.35 15.65 16.67
C ALA A 270 -6.08 14.87 16.26
N MET A 271 -5.62 15.00 15.02
CA MET A 271 -4.35 14.43 14.56
C MET A 271 -3.19 14.89 15.45
N HIS A 272 -3.05 16.19 15.65
CA HIS A 272 -1.96 16.75 16.49
C HIS A 272 -2.03 16.24 17.92
N SER A 273 -3.23 16.18 18.54
CA SER A 273 -3.37 15.70 19.91
C SER A 273 -3.14 14.20 20.06
N THR A 274 -3.60 13.42 19.06
CA THR A 274 -3.48 11.95 19.08
C THR A 274 -2.04 11.48 18.85
N PHE A 275 -1.33 12.07 17.87
CA PHE A 275 -0.03 11.61 17.45
C PHE A 275 1.13 12.48 17.97
N LYS A 276 0.92 13.27 19.01
CA LYS A 276 2.01 13.96 19.71
C LYS A 276 3.09 12.95 20.11
N SER A 277 4.34 13.31 19.87
CA SER A 277 5.46 12.66 20.54
C SER A 277 5.31 12.92 22.03
N SER A 278 5.29 11.86 22.82
CA SER A 278 5.35 11.93 24.29
C SER A 278 6.71 12.41 24.70
#